data_a4ee6f6308714ad328d714df4ff15e05
#
_entry.id   a4ee6f6308714ad328d714df4ff15e05
#
_cell.length_a   1.000
_cell.length_b   1.000
_cell.length_c   1.000
_cell.angle_alpha   90.00
_cell.angle_beta   90.00
_cell.angle_gamma   90.00
#
_symmetry.space_group_name_H-M   'P 1'
#
loop_
_entity.id
_entity.type
_entity.pdbx_description
1 polymer ?
#
loop_
_entity_poly.entity_id
_entity_poly.type
_entity_poly.pdbx_seq_one_letter_code
_entity_poly.pdbx_strand_id
1 'polypeptide(L)'
;KNTEGLMIIAKTNTAYTHLSIQFKEHRIVKKYQAMVYGNLEKENYQLDFSIGKHPQKGHLKWVCADGKPSETRFTVIKRFNTKTLIDITPITGRTHQIRVHLAYLGHPIMGDPEYGPKRNALGQQLIAYSLTFTHPRTQKRITVRRFGLS
;
A
#
# COMPACT_ATOMS: atom_id res chain seq x y z
N LYS A 1 -4.80 9.02 3.43
CA LYS A 1 -5.21 9.86 4.57
C LYS A 1 -5.42 9.06 5.86
N ASN A 2 -5.72 7.77 5.78
CA ASN A 2 -5.98 6.91 6.95
C ASN A 2 -4.99 5.74 7.06
N THR A 3 -3.89 5.75 6.33
CA THR A 3 -2.83 4.76 6.47
C THR A 3 -1.87 5.25 7.53
N GLU A 4 -1.70 4.47 8.57
CA GLU A 4 -0.68 4.71 9.59
C GLU A 4 0.70 4.30 9.10
N GLY A 5 1.72 4.81 9.76
CA GLY A 5 3.06 4.29 9.57
C GLY A 5 4.12 5.31 9.20
N LEU A 6 5.18 4.79 8.61
CA LEU A 6 6.37 5.55 8.29
C LEU A 6 6.15 6.50 7.12
N MET A 7 6.75 7.69 7.23
CA MET A 7 6.72 8.73 6.21
C MET A 7 8.10 9.39 6.12
N ILE A 8 8.52 9.76 4.92
CA ILE A 8 9.70 10.57 4.70
C ILE A 8 9.28 12.03 4.55
N ILE A 9 9.96 12.92 5.27
CA ILE A 9 9.78 14.36 5.14
C ILE A 9 11.14 14.99 4.80
N ALA A 10 11.22 15.69 3.67
CA ALA A 10 12.41 16.45 3.29
C ALA A 10 12.44 17.77 4.03
N LYS A 11 13.60 18.09 4.65
CA LYS A 11 13.80 19.34 5.41
C LYS A 11 14.40 20.46 4.56
N THR A 12 14.91 20.14 3.38
CA THR A 12 15.54 21.11 2.47
C THR A 12 15.06 20.89 1.05
N ASN A 13 15.20 21.90 0.19
CA ASN A 13 14.86 21.76 -1.23
C ASN A 13 15.75 20.74 -1.94
N THR A 14 17.02 20.65 -1.58
CA THR A 14 17.96 19.67 -2.13
C THR A 14 17.52 18.24 -1.78
N ALA A 15 17.18 18.00 -0.52
CA ALA A 15 16.67 16.69 -0.08
C ALA A 15 15.35 16.35 -0.75
N TYR A 16 14.44 17.33 -0.88
CA TYR A 16 13.17 17.14 -1.57
C TYR A 16 13.37 16.68 -3.01
N THR A 17 14.23 17.37 -3.76
CA THR A 17 14.52 17.04 -5.15
C THR A 17 15.10 15.62 -5.27
N HIS A 18 16.06 15.29 -4.44
CA HIS A 18 16.73 14.00 -4.45
C HIS A 18 15.76 12.85 -4.13
N LEU A 19 14.94 13.02 -3.10
CA LEU A 19 13.93 12.02 -2.72
C LEU A 19 12.84 11.89 -3.76
N SER A 20 12.42 13.00 -4.38
CA SER A 20 11.41 12.98 -5.46
C SER A 20 11.87 12.17 -6.66
N ILE A 21 13.16 12.26 -7.01
CA ILE A 21 13.74 11.46 -8.08
C ILE A 21 13.72 9.97 -7.70
N GLN A 22 14.05 9.63 -6.45
CA GLN A 22 13.98 8.24 -5.98
C GLN A 22 12.56 7.67 -6.05
N PHE A 23 11.54 8.45 -5.68
CA PHE A 23 10.15 8.04 -5.84
C PHE A 23 9.80 7.82 -7.30
N LYS A 24 10.15 8.77 -8.15
CA LYS A 24 9.87 8.71 -9.60
C LYS A 24 10.54 7.50 -10.26
N GLU A 25 11.75 7.16 -9.84
CA GLU A 25 12.52 6.05 -10.39
C GLU A 25 12.25 4.71 -9.66
N HIS A 26 11.28 4.67 -8.76
CA HIS A 26 10.92 3.47 -7.99
C HIS A 26 12.08 2.88 -7.16
N ARG A 27 12.98 3.74 -6.67
CA ARG A 27 14.11 3.33 -5.83
C ARG A 27 13.80 3.33 -4.34
N ILE A 28 12.65 3.83 -3.94
CA ILE A 28 12.17 3.77 -2.56
C ILE A 28 11.29 2.54 -2.40
N VAL A 29 11.66 1.67 -1.46
CA VAL A 29 10.90 0.46 -1.16
C VAL A 29 10.05 0.68 0.07
N LYS A 30 8.74 0.60 -0.10
CA LYS A 30 7.77 0.65 0.99
C LYS A 30 7.20 -0.74 1.21
N LYS A 31 7.10 -1.13 2.46
CA LYS A 31 6.40 -2.36 2.85
C LYS A 31 5.28 -2.04 3.81
N TYR A 32 4.16 -2.69 3.59
CA TYR A 32 2.95 -2.52 4.37
C TYR A 32 2.52 -3.85 4.96
N GLN A 33 1.80 -3.79 6.06
CA GLN A 33 1.01 -4.92 6.54
C GLN A 33 -0.45 -4.51 6.56
N ALA A 34 -1.30 -5.48 6.24
CA ALA A 34 -2.75 -5.27 6.28
C ALA A 34 -3.45 -6.51 6.80
N MET A 35 -4.57 -6.29 7.47
CA MET A 35 -5.54 -7.34 7.77
C MET A 35 -6.67 -7.23 6.77
N VAL A 36 -6.91 -8.29 6.02
CA VAL A 36 -7.95 -8.34 4.99
C VAL A 36 -9.05 -9.32 5.36
N TYR A 37 -10.26 -9.08 4.85
CA TYR A 37 -11.38 -10.01 5.01
C TYR A 37 -11.15 -11.28 4.20
N GLY A 38 -11.58 -12.40 4.75
CA GLY A 38 -11.57 -13.69 4.09
C GLY A 38 -10.24 -14.42 4.17
N ASN A 39 -10.22 -15.62 3.64
CA ASN A 39 -9.04 -16.46 3.59
C ASN A 39 -8.46 -16.49 2.18
N LEU A 40 -7.17 -16.25 2.09
CA LEU A 40 -6.39 -16.30 0.86
C LEU A 40 -5.75 -17.69 0.76
N GLU A 41 -5.98 -18.37 -0.36
CA GLU A 41 -5.53 -19.75 -0.54
C GLU A 41 -4.06 -19.88 -0.87
N LYS A 42 -3.51 -18.93 -1.64
CA LYS A 42 -2.11 -18.93 -2.05
C LYS A 42 -1.22 -18.28 -1.01
N GLU A 43 0.07 -18.60 -1.03
CA GLU A 43 1.07 -17.94 -0.19
C GLU A 43 1.51 -16.60 -0.75
N ASN A 44 1.63 -16.48 -2.08
CA ASN A 44 2.12 -15.29 -2.77
C ASN A 44 1.13 -14.84 -3.83
N TYR A 45 0.97 -13.52 -3.95
CA TYR A 45 0.09 -12.90 -4.93
C TYR A 45 0.82 -11.78 -5.67
N GLN A 46 0.54 -11.69 -6.95
CA GLN A 46 0.93 -10.56 -7.79
C GLN A 46 -0.33 -10.03 -8.47
N LEU A 47 -0.72 -8.81 -8.11
CA LEU A 47 -1.90 -8.14 -8.66
C LEU A 47 -1.45 -7.11 -9.67
N ASP A 48 -1.91 -7.28 -10.90
CA ASP A 48 -1.50 -6.46 -12.05
C ASP A 48 -2.75 -5.89 -12.70
N PHE A 49 -3.40 -4.95 -11.99
CA PHE A 49 -4.65 -4.33 -12.41
C PHE A 49 -4.48 -2.83 -12.57
N SER A 50 -4.74 -2.31 -13.76
CA SER A 50 -4.68 -0.88 -14.04
C SER A 50 -5.72 -0.11 -13.22
N ILE A 51 -5.33 1.05 -12.71
CA ILE A 51 -6.15 1.88 -11.82
C ILE A 51 -6.41 3.23 -12.46
N GLY A 52 -7.66 3.63 -12.46
CA GLY A 52 -8.11 4.93 -12.94
C GLY A 52 -9.07 5.61 -11.96
N LYS A 53 -9.54 6.77 -12.37
CA LYS A 53 -10.51 7.56 -11.60
C LYS A 53 -11.89 6.91 -11.73
N HIS A 54 -12.60 6.76 -10.60
CA HIS A 54 -13.96 6.24 -10.61
C HIS A 54 -14.88 7.19 -11.40
N PRO A 55 -15.71 6.68 -12.33
CA PRO A 55 -16.47 7.53 -13.25
C PRO A 55 -17.55 8.37 -12.55
N GLN A 56 -18.07 7.91 -11.44
CA GLN A 56 -19.18 8.58 -10.72
C GLN A 56 -18.73 9.18 -9.39
N LYS A 57 -17.71 8.61 -8.76
CA LYS A 57 -17.19 9.04 -7.44
C LYS A 57 -15.77 9.55 -7.62
N GLY A 58 -15.63 10.81 -8.03
CA GLY A 58 -14.34 11.36 -8.48
C GLY A 58 -13.19 11.33 -7.47
N HIS A 59 -13.47 11.19 -6.16
CA HIS A 59 -12.45 11.05 -5.13
C HIS A 59 -11.98 9.61 -4.95
N LEU A 60 -12.67 8.63 -5.54
CA LEU A 60 -12.31 7.22 -5.49
C LEU A 60 -11.60 6.78 -6.77
N LYS A 61 -10.88 5.68 -6.63
CA LYS A 61 -10.22 4.99 -7.74
C LYS A 61 -10.89 3.63 -7.95
N TRP A 62 -10.70 3.07 -9.13
CA TRP A 62 -11.17 1.72 -9.43
C TRP A 62 -10.26 1.03 -10.42
N VAL A 63 -10.40 -0.30 -10.54
CA VAL A 63 -9.74 -1.07 -11.60
C VAL A 63 -10.49 -0.87 -12.89
N CYS A 64 -9.76 -0.40 -13.92
CA CYS A 64 -10.31 -0.19 -15.25
C CYS A 64 -9.24 -0.37 -16.33
N ALA A 65 -9.64 -0.85 -17.50
CA ALA A 65 -8.73 -1.19 -18.58
C ALA A 65 -7.92 0.00 -19.12
N ASP A 66 -8.49 1.20 -19.10
CA ASP A 66 -7.86 2.44 -19.55
C ASP A 66 -7.14 3.20 -18.45
N GLY A 67 -7.02 2.59 -17.27
CA GLY A 67 -6.28 3.17 -16.15
C GLY A 67 -4.77 3.10 -16.32
N LYS A 68 -4.05 3.60 -15.33
CA LYS A 68 -2.59 3.52 -15.29
C LYS A 68 -2.15 2.12 -14.83
N PRO A 69 -1.17 1.51 -15.49
CA PRO A 69 -0.62 0.22 -15.05
C PRO A 69 -0.20 0.27 -13.59
N SER A 70 -0.59 -0.74 -12.84
CA SER A 70 -0.37 -0.78 -11.38
C SER A 70 -0.10 -2.21 -10.95
N GLU A 71 0.96 -2.39 -10.17
CA GLU A 71 1.35 -3.70 -9.66
C GLU A 71 1.50 -3.68 -8.15
N THR A 72 0.87 -4.66 -7.49
CA THR A 72 0.98 -4.89 -6.05
C THR A 72 1.36 -6.36 -5.82
N ARG A 73 2.38 -6.60 -5.01
CA ARG A 73 2.75 -7.95 -4.58
C ARG A 73 2.51 -8.10 -3.10
N PHE A 74 2.04 -9.27 -2.69
CA PHE A 74 1.93 -9.55 -1.27
C PHE A 74 2.09 -11.03 -0.95
N THR A 75 2.45 -11.28 0.29
CA THR A 75 2.65 -12.62 0.86
C THR A 75 1.75 -12.78 2.06
N VAL A 76 1.16 -13.97 2.22
CA VAL A 76 0.36 -14.30 3.41
C VAL A 76 1.29 -14.55 4.58
N ILE A 77 1.08 -13.83 5.70
CA ILE A 77 1.82 -14.02 6.94
C ILE A 77 1.10 -15.01 7.84
N LYS A 78 -0.19 -14.79 8.06
CA LYS A 78 -0.98 -15.62 8.97
C LYS A 78 -2.44 -15.62 8.55
N ARG A 79 -3.04 -16.82 8.57
CA ARG A 79 -4.47 -17.02 8.33
C ARG A 79 -5.20 -17.17 9.65
N PHE A 80 -6.27 -16.42 9.80
CA PHE A 80 -7.24 -16.59 10.86
C PHE A 80 -8.51 -17.21 10.27
N ASN A 81 -9.56 -17.36 11.08
CA ASN A 81 -10.77 -18.02 10.61
C ASN A 81 -11.47 -17.28 9.45
N THR A 82 -11.62 -15.94 9.57
CA THR A 82 -12.35 -15.12 8.62
C THR A 82 -11.54 -13.95 8.06
N LYS A 83 -10.26 -13.91 8.35
CA LYS A 83 -9.36 -12.81 7.95
C LYS A 83 -7.93 -13.31 7.74
N THR A 84 -7.14 -12.55 7.03
CA THR A 84 -5.74 -12.89 6.72
C THR A 84 -4.84 -11.69 6.95
N LEU A 85 -3.72 -11.91 7.61
CA LEU A 85 -2.65 -10.92 7.75
C LEU A 85 -1.68 -11.10 6.57
N ILE A 86 -1.42 -10.01 5.85
CA ILE A 86 -0.57 -10.03 4.66
C ILE A 86 0.55 -8.98 4.73
N ASP A 87 1.66 -9.28 4.09
CA ASP A 87 2.81 -8.39 3.91
C ASP A 87 2.85 -7.93 2.46
N ILE A 88 2.79 -6.62 2.24
CA ILE A 88 2.53 -6.02 0.93
C ILE A 88 3.71 -5.17 0.48
N THR A 89 4.12 -5.38 -0.76
CA THR A 89 5.09 -4.52 -1.45
C THR A 89 4.44 -3.96 -2.71
N PRO A 90 3.98 -2.71 -2.70
CA PRO A 90 3.52 -2.07 -3.93
C PRO A 90 4.73 -1.77 -4.83
N ILE A 91 4.66 -2.20 -6.07
CA ILE A 91 5.71 -1.96 -7.07
C ILE A 91 5.51 -0.59 -7.70
N THR A 92 4.29 -0.23 -8.00
CA THR A 92 3.88 1.12 -8.39
C THR A 92 3.24 1.83 -7.20
N GLY A 93 3.01 3.13 -7.30
CA GLY A 93 2.48 3.94 -6.19
C GLY A 93 1.25 4.76 -6.57
N ARG A 94 0.23 4.16 -7.18
CA ARG A 94 -1.00 4.88 -7.52
C ARG A 94 -1.82 5.19 -6.26
N THR A 95 -2.59 6.26 -6.33
CA THR A 95 -3.49 6.65 -5.23
C THR A 95 -4.43 5.50 -4.86
N HIS A 96 -4.50 5.19 -3.57
CA HIS A 96 -5.31 4.11 -3.01
C HIS A 96 -5.00 2.71 -3.59
N GLN A 97 -3.84 2.52 -4.19
CA GLN A 97 -3.54 1.31 -4.96
C GLN A 97 -3.75 0.02 -4.18
N ILE A 98 -3.19 -0.09 -2.98
CA ILE A 98 -3.31 -1.32 -2.16
C ILE A 98 -4.79 -1.58 -1.82
N ARG A 99 -5.50 -0.54 -1.44
CA ARG A 99 -6.92 -0.62 -1.05
C ARG A 99 -7.79 -1.05 -2.23
N VAL A 100 -7.59 -0.45 -3.39
CA VAL A 100 -8.33 -0.76 -4.62
C VAL A 100 -8.04 -2.18 -5.10
N HIS A 101 -6.76 -2.57 -5.14
CA HIS A 101 -6.37 -3.91 -5.59
C HIS A 101 -6.95 -5.01 -4.70
N LEU A 102 -6.86 -4.85 -3.39
CA LEU A 102 -7.38 -5.84 -2.45
C LEU A 102 -8.91 -5.93 -2.48
N ALA A 103 -9.60 -4.80 -2.60
CA ALA A 103 -11.04 -4.79 -2.75
C ALA A 103 -11.48 -5.46 -4.07
N TYR A 104 -10.77 -5.19 -5.16
CA TYR A 104 -11.04 -5.81 -6.46
C TYR A 104 -10.83 -7.33 -6.42
N LEU A 105 -9.82 -7.78 -5.70
CA LEU A 105 -9.55 -9.21 -5.49
C LEU A 105 -10.67 -9.90 -4.67
N GLY A 106 -11.50 -9.14 -3.99
CA GLY A 106 -12.56 -9.65 -3.12
C GLY A 106 -12.15 -9.79 -1.65
N HIS A 107 -10.99 -9.24 -1.29
CA HIS A 107 -10.44 -9.27 0.07
C HIS A 107 -10.09 -7.86 0.55
N PRO A 108 -11.09 -6.98 0.75
CA PRO A 108 -10.82 -5.61 1.16
C PRO A 108 -10.15 -5.56 2.54
N ILE A 109 -9.43 -4.47 2.77
CA ILE A 109 -8.79 -4.22 4.05
C ILE A 109 -9.85 -4.00 5.12
N MET A 110 -9.67 -4.63 6.27
CA MET A 110 -10.58 -4.44 7.41
C MET A 110 -10.55 -2.98 7.84
N GLY A 111 -11.76 -2.41 8.01
CA GLY A 111 -11.93 -1.02 8.41
C GLY A 111 -11.75 0.00 7.30
N ASP A 112 -11.60 -0.43 6.05
CA ASP A 112 -11.56 0.49 4.91
C ASP A 112 -12.94 1.12 4.71
N PRO A 113 -13.07 2.47 4.90
CA PRO A 113 -14.37 3.11 4.88
C PRO A 113 -14.95 3.32 3.48
N GLU A 114 -14.10 3.20 2.45
CA GLU A 114 -14.48 3.56 1.07
C GLU A 114 -14.54 2.35 0.14
N TYR A 115 -13.65 1.37 0.31
CA TYR A 115 -13.54 0.20 -0.56
C TYR A 115 -13.96 -1.10 0.13
N GLY A 116 -14.18 -1.07 1.42
CA GLY A 116 -14.61 -2.21 2.22
C GLY A 116 -16.07 -2.13 2.65
N PRO A 117 -16.55 -3.19 3.33
CA PRO A 117 -17.88 -3.15 3.95
C PRO A 117 -17.94 -2.04 4.98
N LYS A 118 -19.03 -1.32 4.96
CA LYS A 118 -19.28 -0.24 5.93
C LYS A 118 -19.40 -0.85 7.32
N ARG A 119 -18.46 -0.69 8.17
CA ARG A 119 -18.46 -0.82 9.65
C ARG A 119 -17.23 -1.55 10.18
N ASN A 120 -16.30 -0.76 10.63
CA ASN A 120 -15.38 -1.22 11.65
C ASN A 120 -14.99 -0.03 12.51
N ALA A 121 -15.25 -0.12 13.80
CA ALA A 121 -14.94 0.94 14.77
C ALA A 121 -13.42 1.11 14.99
N LEU A 122 -12.61 0.15 14.54
CA LEU A 122 -11.15 0.14 14.76
C LEU A 122 -10.35 0.89 13.70
N GLY A 123 -11.02 1.43 12.67
CA GLY A 123 -10.33 2.09 11.55
C GLY A 123 -9.63 1.13 10.58
N GLN A 124 -9.02 1.70 9.57
CA GLN A 124 -8.37 0.95 8.49
C GLN A 124 -7.12 0.23 8.97
N GLN A 125 -7.10 -1.09 8.85
CA GLN A 125 -5.98 -1.92 9.29
C GLN A 125 -4.92 -2.07 8.20
N LEU A 126 -4.25 -0.97 7.90
CA LEU A 126 -3.15 -0.87 6.94
C LEU A 126 -2.06 0.00 7.55
N ILE A 127 -0.85 -0.52 7.61
CA ILE A 127 0.29 0.18 8.19
C ILE A 127 1.54 0.08 7.31
N ALA A 128 2.18 1.22 7.06
CA ALA A 128 3.49 1.27 6.44
C ALA A 128 4.56 1.00 7.52
N TYR A 129 5.10 -0.21 7.55
CA TYR A 129 6.00 -0.62 8.62
C TYR A 129 7.48 -0.61 8.23
N SER A 130 7.80 -0.56 6.94
CA SER A 130 9.18 -0.54 6.48
C SER A 130 9.35 0.41 5.31
N LEU A 131 10.44 1.17 5.34
CA LEU A 131 10.76 2.17 4.34
C LEU A 131 12.25 2.12 4.07
N THR A 132 12.64 1.89 2.82
CA THR A 132 14.04 1.86 2.38
C THR A 132 14.25 2.91 1.31
N PHE A 133 15.26 3.75 1.52
CA PHE A 133 15.60 4.84 0.61
C PHE A 133 17.10 5.15 0.69
N THR A 134 17.62 5.91 -0.28
CA THR A 134 18.99 6.42 -0.25
C THR A 134 18.99 7.79 0.41
N HIS A 135 19.82 7.96 1.44
CA HIS A 135 19.93 9.25 2.13
C HIS A 135 20.45 10.32 1.18
N PRO A 136 19.76 11.46 1.01
CA PRO A 136 20.14 12.46 0.01
C PRO A 136 21.54 13.05 0.18
N ARG A 137 22.04 13.09 1.41
CA ARG A 137 23.33 13.69 1.74
C ARG A 137 24.46 12.66 1.77
N THR A 138 24.27 11.58 2.53
CA THR A 138 25.32 10.56 2.73
C THR A 138 25.37 9.52 1.62
N GLN A 139 24.33 9.43 0.82
CA GLN A 139 24.13 8.44 -0.25
C GLN A 139 24.14 6.99 0.24
N LYS A 140 23.97 6.78 1.53
CA LYS A 140 23.82 5.44 2.12
C LYS A 140 22.40 4.95 1.98
N ARG A 141 22.25 3.66 1.73
CA ARG A 141 20.95 3.00 1.72
C ARG A 141 20.48 2.81 3.17
N ILE A 142 19.30 3.32 3.50
CA ILE A 142 18.74 3.31 4.86
C ILE A 142 17.43 2.55 4.83
N THR A 143 17.24 1.66 5.80
CA THR A 143 15.96 1.01 6.06
C THR A 143 15.49 1.39 7.47
N VAL A 144 14.28 1.95 7.55
CA VAL A 144 13.61 2.26 8.81
C VAL A 144 12.42 1.33 8.96
N ARG A 145 12.23 0.78 10.16
CA ARG A 145 11.13 -0.14 10.46
C ARG A 145 10.43 0.25 11.75
N ARG A 146 9.17 -0.14 11.84
CA ARG A 146 8.38 -0.07 13.06
C ARG A 146 7.59 -1.38 13.23
N PHE A 147 6.97 -1.57 14.37
CA PHE A 147 6.09 -2.71 14.57
C PHE A 147 4.92 -2.66 13.57
N GLY A 148 4.62 -3.81 12.98
CA GLY A 148 3.47 -3.99 12.12
C GLY A 148 2.20 -4.32 12.90
N LEU A 149 1.23 -4.88 12.20
CA LEU A 149 0.00 -5.40 12.79
C LEU A 149 0.25 -6.75 13.46
N SER A 150 -0.42 -6.98 14.56
CA SER A 150 -0.34 -8.24 15.30
C SER A 150 -1.62 -9.07 15.20
#